data_e0988f6c1174ac6a5ac80179fb2300b3
#
_entry.id   e0988f6c1174ac6a5ac80179fb2300b3
#
_cell.length_a   1.000
_cell.length_b   1.000
_cell.length_c   1.000
_cell.angle_alpha   90.00
_cell.angle_beta   90.00
_cell.angle_gamma   90.00
#
_symmetry.space_group_name_H-M   'P 1'
#
loop_
_entity.id
_entity.type
_entity.pdbx_description
1 polymer ?
#
loop_
_entity_poly.entity_id
_entity_poly.type
_entity_poly.pdbx_seq_one_letter_code
_entity_poly.pdbx_strand_id
1 'polypeptide(L)'
;MQQQSAIVIGAGIVGLAMARALSIKGYTVSVFDKSHAACGASVRNFGMVWPIGQPAGALYNRAIRTRDIWKEIAAESTIWCKQTGSLHVAYNAEEWQVLQELEQQFNTEQRNVLLLNAKKVLSQYPLVNKQNLLGGLFSADELLVDPRQAIELLPEYLTKKYNVQFYWNKCVTQITESIITIGANEQHSANIIVVCSGADFETLYPELFATLPITKCKLQMQRTAAMPTNFTLNTAICGGLSLLHYSSFKDAPSLPLLQKKMQAEYSNYLANGIHVMAAQNNLNEITIGDTHEYGIGFAPFDSMEMNKLVLDYLQLFLPITQQYIAQTWYGIYPKLTNGETELILSPQKNIFIVNGLGGAGMTLSFGLAEEIVATHLP
;
A
#
# COMPACT_ATOMS: atom_id res chain seq x y z
N MET A 1 35.61 -12.29 11.57
CA MET A 1 34.96 -12.19 10.24
C MET A 1 34.80 -10.72 9.94
N GLN A 2 35.10 -10.25 8.75
CA GLN A 2 34.88 -8.85 8.36
C GLN A 2 33.38 -8.63 8.28
N GLN A 3 32.86 -7.57 8.93
CA GLN A 3 31.44 -7.24 8.94
C GLN A 3 31.00 -6.94 7.51
N GLN A 4 29.97 -7.63 7.01
CA GLN A 4 29.46 -7.44 5.66
C GLN A 4 28.66 -6.12 5.59
N SER A 5 28.73 -5.44 4.46
CA SER A 5 28.04 -4.16 4.22
C SER A 5 26.99 -4.27 3.12
N ALA A 6 25.94 -3.49 3.25
CA ALA A 6 24.89 -3.39 2.23
C ALA A 6 24.54 -1.94 1.95
N ILE A 7 24.26 -1.63 0.69
CA ILE A 7 23.71 -0.36 0.24
C ILE A 7 22.28 -0.59 -0.24
N VAL A 8 21.35 0.25 0.21
CA VAL A 8 19.97 0.30 -0.28
C VAL A 8 19.76 1.63 -0.99
N ILE A 9 19.24 1.60 -2.21
CA ILE A 9 18.97 2.79 -3.03
C ILE A 9 17.46 3.02 -3.07
N GLY A 10 17.01 4.13 -2.47
CA GLY A 10 15.62 4.50 -2.27
C GLY A 10 15.15 4.26 -0.84
N ALA A 11 14.66 5.32 -0.18
CA ALA A 11 14.14 5.30 1.19
C ALA A 11 12.60 5.24 1.26
N GLY A 12 11.95 4.72 0.21
CA GLY A 12 10.54 4.33 0.26
C GLY A 12 10.33 3.09 1.12
N ILE A 13 9.07 2.69 1.34
CA ILE A 13 8.75 1.57 2.25
C ILE A 13 9.49 0.26 1.90
N VAL A 14 9.70 -0.02 0.61
CA VAL A 14 10.45 -1.22 0.18
C VAL A 14 11.91 -1.13 0.60
N GLY A 15 12.55 0.01 0.38
CA GLY A 15 13.94 0.22 0.79
C GLY A 15 14.12 0.22 2.30
N LEU A 16 13.20 0.84 3.05
CA LEU A 16 13.21 0.83 4.52
C LEU A 16 13.02 -0.60 5.08
N ALA A 17 12.15 -1.39 4.46
CA ALA A 17 11.97 -2.80 4.81
C ALA A 17 13.23 -3.63 4.52
N MET A 18 13.85 -3.45 3.37
CA MET A 18 15.12 -4.10 3.02
C MET A 18 16.24 -3.69 3.98
N ALA A 19 16.35 -2.40 4.32
CA ALA A 19 17.34 -1.92 5.29
C ALA A 19 17.16 -2.58 6.66
N ARG A 20 15.90 -2.70 7.14
CA ARG A 20 15.61 -3.43 8.39
C ARG A 20 16.04 -4.89 8.31
N ALA A 21 15.63 -5.60 7.27
CA ALA A 21 15.89 -7.04 7.15
C ALA A 21 17.39 -7.34 7.02
N LEU A 22 18.12 -6.55 6.23
CA LEU A 22 19.58 -6.64 6.10
C LEU A 22 20.30 -6.38 7.42
N SER A 23 19.85 -5.36 8.17
CA SER A 23 20.45 -5.05 9.47
C SER A 23 20.22 -6.17 10.49
N ILE A 24 19.05 -6.78 10.52
CA ILE A 24 18.74 -7.95 11.37
C ILE A 24 19.62 -9.15 10.98
N LYS A 25 19.92 -9.34 9.70
CA LYS A 25 20.83 -10.39 9.21
C LYS A 25 22.31 -10.12 9.61
N GLY A 26 22.64 -8.90 10.05
CA GLY A 26 23.97 -8.53 10.54
C GLY A 26 24.81 -7.67 9.57
N TYR A 27 24.21 -7.15 8.50
CA TYR A 27 24.88 -6.21 7.60
C TYR A 27 24.96 -4.82 8.23
N THR A 28 26.08 -4.11 7.97
CA THR A 28 26.14 -2.65 8.12
C THR A 28 25.43 -2.02 6.93
N VAL A 29 24.33 -1.28 7.17
CA VAL A 29 23.47 -0.80 6.10
C VAL A 29 23.56 0.72 5.92
N SER A 30 23.74 1.14 4.65
CA SER A 30 23.65 2.52 4.21
C SER A 30 22.51 2.68 3.21
N VAL A 31 21.63 3.65 3.45
CA VAL A 31 20.48 3.95 2.58
C VAL A 31 20.72 5.28 1.89
N PHE A 32 20.59 5.30 0.57
CA PHE A 32 20.75 6.52 -0.26
C PHE A 32 19.42 6.89 -0.89
N ASP A 33 19.00 8.15 -0.76
CA ASP A 33 17.83 8.67 -1.46
C ASP A 33 18.16 9.97 -2.16
N LYS A 34 17.65 10.14 -3.39
CA LYS A 34 17.88 11.34 -4.22
C LYS A 34 17.19 12.58 -3.67
N SER A 35 16.18 12.42 -2.82
CA SER A 35 15.39 13.49 -2.23
C SER A 35 15.84 13.82 -0.80
N HIS A 36 15.38 14.93 -0.26
CA HIS A 36 15.64 15.32 1.15
C HIS A 36 14.84 14.46 2.14
N ALA A 37 13.78 13.79 1.66
CA ALA A 37 12.94 12.83 2.37
C ALA A 37 12.25 11.94 1.34
N ALA A 38 11.76 10.79 1.74
CA ALA A 38 10.97 9.95 0.84
C ALA A 38 9.64 10.64 0.49
N CYS A 39 9.45 10.98 -0.79
CA CYS A 39 8.31 11.73 -1.30
C CYS A 39 7.51 10.99 -2.39
N GLY A 40 7.78 9.70 -2.61
CA GLY A 40 7.10 8.86 -3.59
C GLY A 40 5.76 8.28 -3.10
N ALA A 41 5.36 7.14 -3.66
CA ALA A 41 4.09 6.46 -3.33
C ALA A 41 3.94 6.13 -1.84
N SER A 42 5.06 5.90 -1.14
CA SER A 42 5.05 5.47 0.27
C SER A 42 4.45 6.48 1.24
N VAL A 43 4.43 7.78 0.91
CA VAL A 43 3.77 8.83 1.71
C VAL A 43 2.40 9.24 1.14
N ARG A 44 2.02 8.73 -0.04
CA ARG A 44 0.87 9.17 -0.83
C ARG A 44 -0.24 8.13 -0.92
N ASN A 45 -0.35 7.25 0.07
CA ASN A 45 -1.31 6.16 0.15
C ASN A 45 -2.21 6.28 1.38
N PHE A 46 -3.12 5.32 1.56
CA PHE A 46 -4.03 5.28 2.72
C PHE A 46 -3.35 5.02 4.07
N GLY A 47 -2.16 4.44 4.08
CA GLY A 47 -1.57 3.86 5.29
C GLY A 47 -2.19 2.52 5.71
N MET A 48 -2.94 1.89 4.83
CA MET A 48 -3.56 0.58 5.10
C MET A 48 -2.54 -0.54 4.95
N VAL A 49 -2.43 -1.38 5.96
CA VAL A 49 -1.83 -2.73 5.88
C VAL A 49 -3.00 -3.70 5.76
N TRP A 50 -3.13 -4.35 4.60
CA TRP A 50 -4.38 -4.86 4.06
C TRP A 50 -4.37 -6.37 3.77
N PRO A 51 -4.29 -7.26 4.80
CA PRO A 51 -4.26 -8.71 4.61
C PRO A 51 -5.48 -9.25 3.87
N ILE A 52 -6.70 -8.72 4.13
CA ILE A 52 -7.93 -9.20 3.49
C ILE A 52 -7.85 -9.14 1.95
N GLY A 53 -7.12 -8.17 1.39
CA GLY A 53 -6.95 -8.02 -0.06
C GLY A 53 -5.98 -9.03 -0.70
N GLN A 54 -5.26 -9.83 0.11
CA GLN A 54 -4.26 -10.78 -0.37
C GLN A 54 -4.86 -12.18 -0.52
N PRO A 55 -4.57 -12.90 -1.62
CA PRO A 55 -5.00 -14.29 -1.78
C PRO A 55 -4.40 -15.18 -0.70
N ALA A 56 -5.08 -16.27 -0.39
CA ALA A 56 -4.64 -17.26 0.60
C ALA A 56 -3.23 -17.81 0.31
N GLY A 57 -2.55 -18.28 1.34
CA GLY A 57 -1.22 -18.86 1.24
C GLY A 57 -0.12 -17.82 1.44
N ALA A 58 0.91 -17.85 0.59
CA ALA A 58 2.14 -17.08 0.79
C ALA A 58 1.91 -15.57 0.93
N LEU A 59 1.08 -14.97 0.08
CA LEU A 59 0.83 -13.53 0.10
C LEU A 59 0.06 -13.09 1.35
N TYR A 60 -0.96 -13.85 1.76
CA TYR A 60 -1.68 -13.57 3.00
C TYR A 60 -0.75 -13.69 4.21
N ASN A 61 0.04 -14.76 4.30
CA ASN A 61 1.00 -14.96 5.40
C ASN A 61 2.05 -13.85 5.45
N ARG A 62 2.56 -13.41 4.30
CA ARG A 62 3.47 -12.26 4.18
C ARG A 62 2.81 -10.96 4.67
N ALA A 63 1.55 -10.72 4.33
CA ALA A 63 0.80 -9.58 4.81
C ALA A 63 0.60 -9.60 6.34
N ILE A 64 0.25 -10.76 6.89
CA ILE A 64 0.16 -10.96 8.35
C ILE A 64 1.52 -10.71 9.01
N ARG A 65 2.61 -11.25 8.47
CA ARG A 65 3.96 -10.99 8.99
C ARG A 65 4.32 -9.50 8.95
N THR A 66 4.00 -8.82 7.84
CA THR A 66 4.21 -7.37 7.70
C THR A 66 3.40 -6.59 8.73
N ARG A 67 2.12 -6.96 8.94
CA ARG A 67 1.26 -6.38 9.98
C ARG A 67 1.91 -6.49 11.36
N ASP A 68 2.43 -7.66 11.69
CA ASP A 68 3.03 -7.91 12.99
C ASP A 68 4.33 -7.11 13.19
N ILE A 69 5.14 -6.97 12.12
CA ILE A 69 6.32 -6.09 12.13
C ILE A 69 5.92 -4.62 12.35
N TRP A 70 4.83 -4.14 11.74
CA TRP A 70 4.33 -2.79 12.00
C TRP A 70 3.97 -2.59 13.48
N LYS A 71 3.35 -3.60 14.12
CA LYS A 71 3.06 -3.57 15.56
C LYS A 71 4.33 -3.55 16.40
N GLU A 72 5.32 -4.37 16.05
CA GLU A 72 6.65 -4.39 16.70
C GLU A 72 7.30 -2.99 16.65
N ILE A 73 7.33 -2.38 15.46
CA ILE A 73 7.88 -1.03 15.24
C ILE A 73 7.13 0.02 16.06
N ALA A 74 5.80 -0.02 16.03
CA ALA A 74 4.98 0.95 16.78
C ALA A 74 5.15 0.81 18.30
N ALA A 75 5.36 -0.39 18.83
CA ALA A 75 5.61 -0.61 20.25
C ALA A 75 6.96 -0.05 20.72
N GLU A 76 7.90 0.14 19.79
CA GLU A 76 9.27 0.58 20.09
C GLU A 76 9.56 2.01 19.57
N SER A 77 8.57 2.68 19.00
CA SER A 77 8.72 4.01 18.40
C SER A 77 7.51 4.90 18.69
N THR A 78 7.54 6.12 18.17
CA THR A 78 6.40 7.05 18.22
C THR A 78 5.49 6.95 16.98
N ILE A 79 5.74 5.98 16.11
CA ILE A 79 4.95 5.78 14.89
C ILE A 79 3.55 5.30 15.30
N TRP A 80 2.54 6.07 14.91
CA TRP A 80 1.16 5.67 15.15
C TRP A 80 0.78 4.48 14.28
N CYS A 81 0.26 3.45 14.93
CA CYS A 81 -0.25 2.25 14.30
C CYS A 81 -1.46 1.75 15.09
N LYS A 82 -2.55 1.46 14.42
CA LYS A 82 -3.78 0.98 15.05
C LYS A 82 -4.41 -0.15 14.24
N GLN A 83 -4.64 -1.28 14.86
CA GLN A 83 -5.42 -2.36 14.25
C GLN A 83 -6.90 -2.00 14.36
N THR A 84 -7.47 -1.52 13.27
CA THR A 84 -8.85 -1.06 13.17
C THR A 84 -9.76 -2.07 12.47
N GLY A 85 -9.19 -3.03 11.77
CA GLY A 85 -9.92 -3.86 10.84
C GLY A 85 -10.41 -3.08 9.61
N SER A 86 -11.25 -3.76 8.84
CA SER A 86 -11.95 -3.20 7.67
C SER A 86 -13.40 -3.65 7.61
N LEU A 87 -14.26 -2.83 7.04
CA LEU A 87 -15.67 -3.13 6.82
C LEU A 87 -16.03 -2.91 5.35
N HIS A 88 -16.35 -3.98 4.64
CA HIS A 88 -16.92 -3.93 3.29
C HIS A 88 -18.43 -3.93 3.42
N VAL A 89 -19.09 -2.83 3.00
CA VAL A 89 -20.56 -2.67 3.15
C VAL A 89 -21.31 -3.11 1.89
N ALA A 90 -22.54 -3.58 2.07
CA ALA A 90 -23.41 -4.04 0.98
C ALA A 90 -24.76 -3.28 1.00
N TYR A 91 -25.13 -2.74 -0.17
CA TYR A 91 -26.36 -1.97 -0.39
C TYR A 91 -27.31 -2.60 -1.40
N ASN A 92 -26.89 -3.66 -2.06
CA ASN A 92 -27.72 -4.43 -2.99
C ASN A 92 -27.52 -5.93 -2.79
N ALA A 93 -28.41 -6.73 -3.39
CA ALA A 93 -28.43 -8.19 -3.20
C ALA A 93 -27.16 -8.87 -3.71
N GLU A 94 -26.58 -8.40 -4.81
CA GLU A 94 -25.38 -8.97 -5.42
C GLU A 94 -24.15 -8.71 -4.55
N GLU A 95 -23.97 -7.50 -4.00
CA GLU A 95 -22.92 -7.21 -3.02
C GLU A 95 -23.07 -8.09 -1.79
N TRP A 96 -24.29 -8.20 -1.24
CA TRP A 96 -24.55 -9.00 -0.06
C TRP A 96 -24.24 -10.48 -0.27
N GLN A 97 -24.64 -11.02 -1.42
CA GLN A 97 -24.34 -12.41 -1.78
C GLN A 97 -22.82 -12.65 -1.86
N VAL A 98 -22.08 -11.76 -2.50
CA VAL A 98 -20.61 -11.85 -2.57
C VAL A 98 -20.00 -11.82 -1.17
N LEU A 99 -20.45 -10.93 -0.27
CA LEU A 99 -19.92 -10.88 1.10
C LEU A 99 -20.21 -12.16 1.90
N GLN A 100 -21.36 -12.81 1.69
CA GLN A 100 -21.69 -14.10 2.32
C GLN A 100 -20.76 -15.22 1.82
N GLU A 101 -20.47 -15.26 0.52
CA GLU A 101 -19.57 -16.23 -0.08
C GLU A 101 -18.13 -16.03 0.39
N LEU A 102 -17.68 -14.77 0.45
CA LEU A 102 -16.36 -14.43 0.99
C LEU A 102 -16.20 -14.76 2.47
N GLU A 103 -17.24 -14.57 3.27
CA GLU A 103 -17.21 -14.97 4.68
C GLU A 103 -17.02 -16.48 4.83
N GLN A 104 -17.72 -17.28 4.06
CA GLN A 104 -17.57 -18.74 4.07
C GLN A 104 -16.16 -19.17 3.60
N GLN A 105 -15.66 -18.59 2.51
CA GLN A 105 -14.31 -18.82 2.01
C GLN A 105 -13.26 -18.47 3.07
N PHE A 106 -13.31 -17.27 3.61
CA PHE A 106 -12.32 -16.78 4.56
C PHE A 106 -12.34 -17.51 5.89
N ASN A 107 -13.49 -17.98 6.35
CA ASN A 107 -13.58 -18.88 7.50
C ASN A 107 -12.88 -20.22 7.24
N THR A 108 -13.02 -20.78 6.04
CA THR A 108 -12.29 -21.99 5.63
C THR A 108 -10.78 -21.75 5.60
N GLU A 109 -10.35 -20.55 5.21
CA GLU A 109 -8.95 -20.11 5.21
C GLU A 109 -8.46 -19.67 6.62
N GLN A 110 -9.30 -19.77 7.65
CA GLN A 110 -9.01 -19.38 9.04
C GLN A 110 -8.65 -17.89 9.20
N ARG A 111 -9.23 -17.01 8.37
CA ARG A 111 -9.11 -15.56 8.52
C ARG A 111 -10.08 -15.05 9.56
N ASN A 112 -9.72 -13.97 10.23
CA ASN A 112 -10.54 -13.37 11.29
C ASN A 112 -11.59 -12.42 10.69
N VAL A 113 -12.67 -12.98 10.17
CA VAL A 113 -13.77 -12.24 9.53
C VAL A 113 -15.11 -12.49 10.20
N LEU A 114 -16.02 -11.54 10.06
CA LEU A 114 -17.37 -11.62 10.63
C LEU A 114 -18.39 -10.94 9.72
N LEU A 115 -19.42 -11.69 9.31
CA LEU A 115 -20.55 -11.11 8.57
C LEU A 115 -21.51 -10.42 9.54
N LEU A 116 -21.77 -9.13 9.30
CA LEU A 116 -22.62 -8.27 10.12
C LEU A 116 -23.89 -7.90 9.35
N ASN A 117 -25.06 -8.12 9.93
CA ASN A 117 -26.30 -7.57 9.38
C ASN A 117 -26.37 -6.05 9.58
N ALA A 118 -27.30 -5.39 8.88
CA ALA A 118 -27.45 -3.94 8.91
C ALA A 118 -27.57 -3.35 10.34
N LYS A 119 -28.32 -4.02 11.22
CA LYS A 119 -28.50 -3.58 12.62
C LYS A 119 -27.17 -3.57 13.37
N LYS A 120 -26.35 -4.62 13.22
CA LYS A 120 -25.01 -4.69 13.84
C LYS A 120 -24.04 -3.67 13.24
N VAL A 121 -24.05 -3.52 11.92
CA VAL A 121 -23.22 -2.47 11.26
C VAL A 121 -23.56 -1.12 11.84
N LEU A 122 -24.83 -0.71 11.86
CA LEU A 122 -25.24 0.62 12.35
C LEU A 122 -24.97 0.82 13.84
N SER A 123 -25.02 -0.23 14.65
CA SER A 123 -24.71 -0.12 16.08
C SER A 123 -23.21 0.08 16.37
N GLN A 124 -22.32 -0.50 15.53
CA GLN A 124 -20.86 -0.42 15.71
C GLN A 124 -20.25 0.73 14.89
N TYR A 125 -20.83 1.04 13.74
CA TYR A 125 -20.35 2.01 12.77
C TYR A 125 -21.49 3.00 12.39
N PRO A 126 -21.92 3.88 13.30
CA PRO A 126 -23.12 4.69 13.14
C PRO A 126 -23.04 5.74 12.02
N LEU A 127 -21.83 5.98 11.49
CA LEU A 127 -21.62 6.92 10.37
C LEU A 127 -21.88 6.27 9.00
N VAL A 128 -22.01 4.94 8.92
CA VAL A 128 -22.39 4.25 7.68
C VAL A 128 -23.83 4.67 7.30
N ASN A 129 -24.03 4.97 6.01
CA ASN A 129 -25.36 5.34 5.51
C ASN A 129 -26.34 4.17 5.73
N LYS A 130 -27.44 4.45 6.42
CA LYS A 130 -28.45 3.45 6.76
C LYS A 130 -29.41 3.09 5.62
N GLN A 131 -29.52 3.97 4.61
CA GLN A 131 -30.50 3.79 3.53
C GLN A 131 -30.10 2.60 2.65
N ASN A 132 -30.96 1.61 2.55
CA ASN A 132 -30.77 0.36 1.79
C ASN A 132 -29.58 -0.52 2.26
N LEU A 133 -28.98 -0.26 3.43
CA LEU A 133 -27.90 -1.08 3.97
C LEU A 133 -28.42 -2.50 4.28
N LEU A 134 -27.81 -3.51 3.70
CA LEU A 134 -28.08 -4.93 3.97
C LEU A 134 -27.17 -5.49 5.08
N GLY A 135 -25.92 -5.05 5.11
CA GLY A 135 -24.92 -5.49 6.07
C GLY A 135 -23.50 -5.19 5.62
N GLY A 136 -22.56 -5.95 6.15
CA GLY A 136 -21.14 -5.82 5.77
C GLY A 136 -20.32 -7.01 6.25
N LEU A 137 -19.16 -7.19 5.62
CA LEU A 137 -18.11 -8.12 6.03
C LEU A 137 -17.04 -7.33 6.77
N PHE A 138 -16.85 -7.62 8.05
CA PHE A 138 -15.79 -7.09 8.88
C PHE A 138 -14.62 -8.06 8.88
N SER A 139 -13.40 -7.55 8.67
CA SER A 139 -12.15 -8.26 8.91
C SER A 139 -11.38 -7.56 10.02
N ALA A 140 -10.83 -8.32 10.95
CA ALA A 140 -10.14 -7.78 12.13
C ALA A 140 -8.64 -7.61 11.93
N ASP A 141 -8.07 -8.11 10.84
CA ASP A 141 -6.62 -8.22 10.66
C ASP A 141 -5.95 -6.96 10.11
N GLU A 142 -6.72 -6.04 9.54
CA GLU A 142 -6.20 -4.82 8.95
C GLU A 142 -5.77 -3.80 10.01
N LEU A 143 -4.68 -3.11 9.72
CA LEU A 143 -4.24 -1.99 10.53
C LEU A 143 -3.97 -0.74 9.70
N LEU A 144 -3.94 0.39 10.39
CA LEU A 144 -3.64 1.70 9.81
C LEU A 144 -2.37 2.26 10.44
N VAL A 145 -1.57 2.91 9.61
CA VAL A 145 -0.51 3.85 10.00
C VAL A 145 -0.78 5.19 9.34
N ASP A 146 -0.30 6.31 9.87
CA ASP A 146 -0.24 7.53 9.06
C ASP A 146 0.99 7.44 8.16
N PRO A 147 0.86 7.29 6.84
CA PRO A 147 1.99 7.05 5.95
C PRO A 147 2.99 8.22 5.93
N ARG A 148 2.52 9.45 6.17
CA ARG A 148 3.39 10.63 6.27
C ARG A 148 4.32 10.51 7.48
N GLN A 149 3.73 10.25 8.65
CA GLN A 149 4.47 10.07 9.89
C GLN A 149 5.34 8.80 9.84
N ALA A 150 4.78 7.69 9.40
CA ALA A 150 5.49 6.41 9.39
C ALA A 150 6.75 6.46 8.52
N ILE A 151 6.67 7.01 7.31
CA ILE A 151 7.81 7.07 6.39
C ILE A 151 8.84 8.13 6.84
N GLU A 152 8.42 9.18 7.50
CA GLU A 152 9.32 10.19 8.08
C GLU A 152 10.11 9.63 9.29
N LEU A 153 9.44 8.86 10.17
CA LEU A 153 10.04 8.39 11.43
C LEU A 153 10.76 7.03 11.32
N LEU A 154 10.45 6.21 10.31
CA LEU A 154 11.15 4.92 10.12
C LEU A 154 12.67 5.05 9.97
N PRO A 155 13.24 6.03 9.26
CA PRO A 155 14.69 6.22 9.20
C PRO A 155 15.31 6.45 10.58
N GLU A 156 14.69 7.28 11.42
CA GLU A 156 15.17 7.53 12.79
C GLU A 156 15.11 6.26 13.64
N TYR A 157 14.01 5.51 13.58
CA TYR A 157 13.87 4.23 14.25
C TYR A 157 14.95 3.23 13.83
N LEU A 158 15.20 3.09 12.51
CA LEU A 158 16.21 2.18 11.96
C LEU A 158 17.63 2.61 12.35
N THR A 159 17.89 3.92 12.38
CA THR A 159 19.19 4.44 12.86
C THR A 159 19.39 4.11 14.33
N LYS A 160 18.41 4.38 15.19
CA LYS A 160 18.52 4.16 16.65
C LYS A 160 18.64 2.68 17.00
N LYS A 161 17.86 1.82 16.34
CA LYS A 161 17.78 0.41 16.71
C LYS A 161 18.83 -0.46 16.03
N TYR A 162 19.16 -0.17 14.78
CA TYR A 162 20.00 -1.01 13.93
C TYR A 162 21.25 -0.32 13.40
N ASN A 163 21.47 0.94 13.77
CA ASN A 163 22.61 1.75 13.31
C ASN A 163 22.65 1.92 11.77
N VAL A 164 21.49 1.97 11.11
CA VAL A 164 21.38 2.24 9.68
C VAL A 164 21.77 3.70 9.40
N GLN A 165 22.60 3.91 8.39
CA GLN A 165 23.02 5.25 7.97
C GLN A 165 22.17 5.72 6.80
N PHE A 166 21.69 6.97 6.84
CA PHE A 166 20.88 7.58 5.77
C PHE A 166 21.62 8.73 5.12
N TYR A 167 21.66 8.70 3.80
CA TYR A 167 22.28 9.71 2.94
C TYR A 167 21.21 10.34 2.04
N TRP A 168 20.71 11.47 2.45
CA TRP A 168 19.69 12.24 1.73
C TRP A 168 20.29 13.17 0.69
N ASN A 169 19.50 13.55 -0.34
CA ASN A 169 19.93 14.37 -1.48
C ASN A 169 21.13 13.73 -2.24
N LYS A 170 21.17 12.40 -2.27
CA LYS A 170 22.23 11.62 -2.89
C LYS A 170 21.64 10.75 -4.00
N CYS A 171 21.63 11.32 -5.23
CA CYS A 171 21.16 10.60 -6.41
C CYS A 171 22.24 9.64 -6.89
N VAL A 172 22.00 8.35 -6.73
CA VAL A 172 22.86 7.31 -7.34
C VAL A 172 22.55 7.26 -8.82
N THR A 173 23.56 7.49 -9.64
CA THR A 173 23.44 7.57 -11.11
C THR A 173 24.02 6.37 -11.83
N GLN A 174 24.90 5.61 -11.16
CA GLN A 174 25.54 4.43 -11.75
C GLN A 174 25.86 3.40 -10.67
N ILE A 175 25.80 2.13 -11.07
CA ILE A 175 26.27 1.00 -10.27
C ILE A 175 27.24 0.20 -11.15
N THR A 176 28.46 -0.03 -10.63
CA THR A 176 29.48 -0.83 -11.32
C THR A 176 30.05 -1.82 -10.31
N GLU A 177 29.83 -3.11 -10.51
CA GLU A 177 30.22 -4.18 -9.58
C GLU A 177 29.66 -3.93 -8.16
N SER A 178 30.53 -3.59 -7.21
CA SER A 178 30.18 -3.34 -5.80
C SER A 178 30.18 -1.84 -5.44
N ILE A 179 30.24 -0.95 -6.43
CA ILE A 179 30.38 0.50 -6.25
C ILE A 179 29.15 1.22 -6.80
N ILE A 180 28.58 2.12 -6.00
CA ILE A 180 27.62 3.12 -6.45
C ILE A 180 28.35 4.43 -6.73
N THR A 181 27.89 5.19 -7.74
CA THR A 181 28.37 6.53 -8.05
C THR A 181 27.23 7.54 -7.85
N ILE A 182 27.51 8.62 -7.14
CA ILE A 182 26.60 9.72 -6.85
C ILE A 182 27.10 10.96 -7.56
N GLY A 183 26.24 11.57 -8.37
CA GLY A 183 26.64 12.69 -9.22
C GLY A 183 27.81 12.32 -10.13
N ALA A 184 28.87 13.15 -10.15
CA ALA A 184 29.98 12.93 -11.04
C ALA A 184 31.09 12.02 -10.47
N ASN A 185 31.36 12.07 -9.15
CA ASN A 185 32.59 11.48 -8.62
C ASN A 185 32.51 10.86 -7.21
N GLU A 186 31.42 11.08 -6.46
CA GLU A 186 31.30 10.51 -5.11
C GLU A 186 31.01 9.01 -5.24
N GLN A 187 31.81 8.18 -4.59
CA GLN A 187 31.66 6.71 -4.68
C GLN A 187 31.56 6.08 -3.30
N HIS A 188 30.70 5.06 -3.19
CA HIS A 188 30.58 4.19 -2.03
C HIS A 188 30.55 2.73 -2.48
N SER A 189 31.10 1.84 -1.68
CA SER A 189 31.13 0.41 -1.98
C SER A 189 30.44 -0.41 -0.89
N ALA A 190 29.84 -1.54 -1.29
CA ALA A 190 29.27 -2.51 -0.36
C ALA A 190 29.35 -3.93 -0.94
N ASN A 191 29.24 -4.93 -0.07
CA ASN A 191 29.18 -6.32 -0.49
C ASN A 191 27.87 -6.65 -1.24
N ILE A 192 26.78 -5.95 -0.91
CA ILE A 192 25.45 -6.12 -1.51
C ILE A 192 24.87 -4.75 -1.82
N ILE A 193 24.21 -4.60 -2.97
CA ILE A 193 23.47 -3.41 -3.37
C ILE A 193 22.05 -3.81 -3.69
N VAL A 194 21.07 -3.13 -3.09
CA VAL A 194 19.63 -3.32 -3.35
C VAL A 194 19.02 -2.05 -3.89
N VAL A 195 18.46 -2.12 -5.10
CA VAL A 195 17.78 -1.01 -5.77
C VAL A 195 16.28 -1.10 -5.52
N CYS A 196 15.74 -0.10 -4.82
CA CYS A 196 14.32 0.05 -4.48
C CYS A 196 13.79 1.39 -5.05
N SER A 197 13.93 1.58 -6.36
CA SER A 197 13.71 2.87 -7.04
C SER A 197 12.22 3.29 -7.15
N GLY A 198 11.28 2.42 -6.79
CA GLY A 198 9.85 2.69 -6.92
C GLY A 198 9.48 2.98 -8.38
N ALA A 199 8.77 4.09 -8.64
CA ALA A 199 8.35 4.47 -9.99
C ALA A 199 9.43 5.15 -10.84
N ASP A 200 10.66 5.26 -10.34
CA ASP A 200 11.79 5.77 -11.12
C ASP A 200 12.42 4.63 -11.93
N PHE A 201 12.04 4.54 -13.19
CA PHE A 201 12.57 3.58 -14.17
C PHE A 201 13.68 4.18 -15.04
N GLU A 202 13.91 5.47 -14.90
CA GLU A 202 14.72 6.27 -15.80
C GLU A 202 16.16 6.46 -15.28
N THR A 203 16.38 6.45 -13.96
CA THR A 203 17.70 6.78 -13.38
C THR A 203 18.66 5.59 -13.39
N LEU A 204 18.20 4.41 -12.94
CA LEU A 204 19.02 3.18 -12.88
C LEU A 204 18.41 2.08 -13.72
N TYR A 205 19.22 1.46 -14.55
CA TYR A 205 18.82 0.33 -15.43
C TYR A 205 17.65 0.67 -16.40
N PRO A 206 17.60 1.85 -17.07
CA PRO A 206 16.45 2.22 -17.91
C PRO A 206 16.21 1.21 -19.04
N GLU A 207 17.26 0.67 -19.68
CA GLU A 207 17.14 -0.32 -20.73
C GLU A 207 16.55 -1.64 -20.22
N LEU A 208 16.87 -2.03 -18.98
CA LEU A 208 16.29 -3.21 -18.37
C LEU A 208 14.81 -2.99 -18.08
N PHE A 209 14.45 -1.88 -17.42
CA PHE A 209 13.04 -1.56 -17.14
C PHE A 209 12.18 -1.46 -18.39
N ALA A 210 12.74 -0.99 -19.52
CA ALA A 210 12.04 -0.93 -20.80
C ALA A 210 11.64 -2.30 -21.37
N THR A 211 12.30 -3.39 -20.96
CA THR A 211 12.02 -4.76 -21.42
C THR A 211 11.12 -5.55 -20.47
N LEU A 212 10.87 -5.05 -19.27
CA LEU A 212 10.10 -5.75 -18.25
C LEU A 212 8.59 -5.55 -18.42
N PRO A 213 7.75 -6.53 -18.00
CA PRO A 213 6.31 -6.39 -17.96
C PRO A 213 5.88 -5.52 -16.78
N ILE A 214 6.33 -4.25 -16.76
CA ILE A 214 6.09 -3.30 -15.69
C ILE A 214 5.55 -1.98 -16.26
N THR A 215 4.61 -1.39 -15.55
CA THR A 215 4.03 -0.08 -15.86
C THR A 215 3.96 0.77 -14.60
N LYS A 216 3.52 2.00 -14.75
CA LYS A 216 3.20 2.86 -13.61
C LYS A 216 1.69 2.97 -13.47
N CYS A 217 1.22 3.10 -12.24
CA CYS A 217 -0.16 3.44 -11.93
C CYS A 217 -0.19 4.77 -11.19
N LYS A 218 -0.93 5.74 -11.76
CA LYS A 218 -1.27 7.01 -11.10
C LYS A 218 -2.64 6.86 -10.46
N LEU A 219 -2.76 7.23 -9.18
CA LEU A 219 -4.02 7.30 -8.47
C LEU A 219 -4.22 8.68 -7.85
N GLN A 220 -5.45 9.18 -7.87
CA GLN A 220 -5.83 10.39 -7.18
C GLN A 220 -6.49 10.07 -5.85
N MET A 221 -6.14 10.84 -4.85
CA MET A 221 -6.60 10.69 -3.48
C MET A 221 -6.99 12.03 -2.88
N GLN A 222 -7.82 11.98 -1.86
CA GLN A 222 -8.33 13.13 -1.15
C GLN A 222 -8.21 12.91 0.36
N ARG A 223 -8.15 14.00 1.11
CA ARG A 223 -8.17 13.96 2.57
C ARG A 223 -8.97 15.11 3.13
N THR A 224 -9.74 14.81 4.16
CA THR A 224 -10.48 15.82 4.89
C THR A 224 -9.56 16.67 5.77
N ALA A 225 -10.01 17.85 6.19
CA ALA A 225 -9.53 18.45 7.42
C ALA A 225 -9.80 17.50 8.60
N ALA A 226 -9.22 17.80 9.77
CA ALA A 226 -9.52 17.05 10.98
C ALA A 226 -11.04 17.09 11.24
N MET A 227 -11.66 15.91 11.28
CA MET A 227 -13.09 15.79 11.53
C MET A 227 -13.41 16.08 13.02
N PRO A 228 -14.61 16.54 13.34
CA PRO A 228 -15.05 16.67 14.72
C PRO A 228 -14.88 15.37 15.51
N THR A 229 -14.61 15.46 16.80
CA THR A 229 -14.31 14.30 17.67
C THR A 229 -15.43 13.25 17.74
N ASN A 230 -16.68 13.65 17.48
CA ASN A 230 -17.82 12.75 17.37
C ASN A 230 -17.94 12.07 15.99
N PHE A 231 -17.08 12.42 15.03
CA PHE A 231 -17.01 11.80 13.71
C PHE A 231 -15.84 10.79 13.67
N THR A 232 -16.11 9.60 14.17
CA THR A 232 -15.07 8.55 14.25
C THR A 232 -15.50 7.32 13.46
N LEU A 233 -14.65 6.89 12.51
CA LEU A 233 -14.93 5.73 11.67
C LEU A 233 -14.74 4.40 12.40
N ASN A 234 -13.84 4.33 13.37
CA ASN A 234 -13.44 3.12 14.12
C ASN A 234 -12.85 1.97 13.28
N THR A 235 -13.04 1.97 11.97
CA THR A 235 -12.51 0.98 11.02
C THR A 235 -12.32 1.64 9.65
N ALA A 236 -11.57 1.03 8.75
CA ALA A 236 -11.59 1.41 7.35
C ALA A 236 -12.90 0.93 6.70
N ILE A 237 -13.56 1.78 5.91
CA ILE A 237 -14.86 1.46 5.30
C ILE A 237 -14.70 1.43 3.78
N CYS A 238 -15.22 0.36 3.15
CA CYS A 238 -15.08 0.08 1.73
C CYS A 238 -16.45 -0.07 1.07
N GLY A 239 -16.66 0.62 -0.04
CA GLY A 239 -17.86 0.47 -0.87
C GLY A 239 -17.81 -0.74 -1.81
N GLY A 240 -18.94 -1.08 -2.42
CA GLY A 240 -19.12 -2.28 -3.25
C GLY A 240 -18.17 -2.40 -4.45
N LEU A 241 -17.74 -1.28 -5.07
CA LEU A 241 -16.76 -1.33 -6.16
C LEU A 241 -15.41 -1.93 -5.73
N SER A 242 -15.05 -1.86 -4.44
CA SER A 242 -13.83 -2.48 -3.92
C SER A 242 -13.85 -4.01 -3.98
N LEU A 243 -15.03 -4.63 -4.04
CA LEU A 243 -15.18 -6.08 -4.19
C LEU A 243 -14.66 -6.60 -5.53
N LEU A 244 -14.64 -5.76 -6.56
CA LEU A 244 -14.11 -6.10 -7.89
C LEU A 244 -12.60 -5.92 -8.01
N HIS A 245 -11.97 -5.26 -7.02
CA HIS A 245 -10.58 -4.83 -7.11
C HIS A 245 -9.58 -5.88 -6.62
N TYR A 246 -9.84 -6.51 -5.47
CA TYR A 246 -8.88 -7.38 -4.80
C TYR A 246 -8.87 -8.80 -5.34
N SER A 247 -7.66 -9.36 -5.51
CA SER A 247 -7.48 -10.73 -6.01
C SER A 247 -8.03 -11.80 -5.08
N SER A 248 -8.03 -11.55 -3.76
CA SER A 248 -8.60 -12.46 -2.76
C SER A 248 -10.12 -12.65 -2.88
N PHE A 249 -10.82 -11.73 -3.58
CA PHE A 249 -12.28 -11.78 -3.74
C PHE A 249 -12.72 -12.46 -5.05
N LYS A 250 -11.76 -12.78 -5.94
CA LYS A 250 -12.04 -13.28 -7.29
C LYS A 250 -12.74 -14.65 -7.32
N ASP A 251 -12.60 -15.43 -6.26
CA ASP A 251 -13.15 -16.78 -6.19
C ASP A 251 -14.59 -16.81 -5.67
N ALA A 252 -15.20 -15.67 -5.32
CA ALA A 252 -16.60 -15.61 -4.95
C ALA A 252 -17.49 -15.95 -6.15
N PRO A 253 -18.34 -17.03 -6.07
CA PRO A 253 -19.11 -17.52 -7.20
C PRO A 253 -20.05 -16.48 -7.83
N SER A 254 -20.60 -15.56 -7.03
CA SER A 254 -21.52 -14.51 -7.48
C SER A 254 -20.80 -13.25 -7.97
N LEU A 255 -19.47 -13.17 -7.91
CA LEU A 255 -18.72 -11.98 -8.35
C LEU A 255 -18.99 -11.60 -9.82
N PRO A 256 -19.14 -12.54 -10.79
CA PRO A 256 -19.48 -12.18 -12.18
C PRO A 256 -20.86 -11.50 -12.30
N LEU A 257 -21.84 -11.83 -11.46
CA LEU A 257 -23.14 -11.16 -11.43
C LEU A 257 -23.00 -9.73 -10.91
N LEU A 258 -22.26 -9.54 -9.83
CA LEU A 258 -21.93 -8.22 -9.31
C LEU A 258 -21.19 -7.37 -10.36
N GLN A 259 -20.19 -7.95 -11.05
CA GLN A 259 -19.45 -7.25 -12.10
C GLN A 259 -20.37 -6.78 -13.23
N LYS A 260 -21.30 -7.63 -13.68
CA LYS A 260 -22.27 -7.26 -14.72
C LYS A 260 -23.18 -6.10 -14.26
N LYS A 261 -23.64 -6.12 -13.01
CA LYS A 261 -24.43 -5.04 -12.44
C LYS A 261 -23.62 -3.75 -12.35
N MET A 262 -22.41 -3.80 -11.80
CA MET A 262 -21.55 -2.62 -11.68
C MET A 262 -21.16 -2.04 -13.05
N GLN A 263 -20.99 -2.89 -14.06
CA GLN A 263 -20.76 -2.44 -15.44
C GLN A 263 -21.98 -1.68 -16.02
N ALA A 264 -23.19 -2.07 -15.66
CA ALA A 264 -24.40 -1.39 -16.12
C ALA A 264 -24.64 -0.07 -15.38
N GLU A 265 -24.38 0.01 -14.08
CA GLU A 265 -24.72 1.14 -13.22
C GLU A 265 -23.57 2.13 -13.03
N TYR A 266 -22.31 1.63 -13.06
CA TYR A 266 -21.09 2.38 -12.70
C TYR A 266 -19.99 2.27 -13.76
N SER A 267 -20.34 2.17 -15.06
CA SER A 267 -19.37 1.99 -16.15
C SER A 267 -18.27 3.06 -16.18
N ASN A 268 -18.63 4.33 -15.92
CA ASN A 268 -17.66 5.43 -15.86
C ASN A 268 -16.66 5.27 -14.69
N TYR A 269 -17.11 4.77 -13.55
CA TYR A 269 -16.24 4.48 -12.40
C TYR A 269 -15.26 3.36 -12.74
N LEU A 270 -15.75 2.27 -13.32
CA LEU A 270 -14.91 1.12 -13.69
C LEU A 270 -13.90 1.48 -14.79
N ALA A 271 -14.30 2.32 -15.77
CA ALA A 271 -13.40 2.79 -16.83
C ALA A 271 -12.22 3.62 -16.29
N ASN A 272 -12.42 4.32 -15.17
CA ASN A 272 -11.39 5.10 -14.49
C ASN A 272 -10.74 4.36 -13.31
N GLY A 273 -10.97 3.05 -13.19
CA GLY A 273 -10.42 2.21 -12.12
C GLY A 273 -10.80 2.67 -10.72
N ILE A 274 -11.98 3.30 -10.56
CA ILE A 274 -12.41 3.86 -9.28
C ILE A 274 -12.97 2.74 -8.40
N HIS A 275 -12.38 2.60 -7.23
CA HIS A 275 -12.98 1.92 -6.09
C HIS A 275 -12.77 2.76 -4.84
N VAL A 276 -13.78 2.85 -3.97
CA VAL A 276 -13.77 3.87 -2.93
C VAL A 276 -13.70 3.25 -1.54
N MET A 277 -12.70 3.71 -0.81
CA MET A 277 -12.45 3.39 0.60
C MET A 277 -12.20 4.66 1.39
N ALA A 278 -12.41 4.59 2.70
CA ALA A 278 -12.13 5.67 3.62
C ALA A 278 -11.44 5.14 4.88
N ALA A 279 -10.35 5.79 5.30
CA ALA A 279 -9.58 5.45 6.50
C ALA A 279 -9.26 6.69 7.32
N GLN A 280 -9.46 6.62 8.63
CA GLN A 280 -9.22 7.75 9.55
C GLN A 280 -7.95 7.54 10.35
N ASN A 281 -7.06 8.55 10.35
CA ASN A 281 -5.82 8.56 11.11
C ASN A 281 -6.00 9.12 12.53
N ASN A 282 -4.90 9.20 13.29
CA ASN A 282 -4.85 9.73 14.66
C ASN A 282 -5.07 11.25 14.75
N LEU A 283 -5.01 11.98 13.66
CA LEU A 283 -5.32 13.41 13.58
C LEU A 283 -6.79 13.67 13.24
N ASN A 284 -7.64 12.64 13.26
CA ASN A 284 -9.04 12.66 12.82
C ASN A 284 -9.23 13.06 11.35
N GLU A 285 -8.20 13.00 10.53
CA GLU A 285 -8.30 13.22 9.10
C GLU A 285 -8.72 11.92 8.40
N ILE A 286 -9.57 11.99 7.39
CA ILE A 286 -10.03 10.83 6.61
C ILE A 286 -9.39 10.89 5.23
N THR A 287 -8.59 9.89 4.91
CA THR A 287 -8.08 9.64 3.57
C THR A 287 -9.12 8.87 2.77
N ILE A 288 -9.41 9.36 1.57
CA ILE A 288 -10.46 8.86 0.67
C ILE A 288 -9.82 8.61 -0.70
N GLY A 289 -10.14 7.54 -1.35
CA GLY A 289 -9.69 7.25 -2.71
C GLY A 289 -10.24 5.93 -3.20
N ASP A 290 -9.82 5.47 -4.33
CA ASP A 290 -8.90 6.11 -5.28
C ASP A 290 -9.31 5.83 -6.74
N THR A 291 -8.57 6.39 -7.67
CA THR A 291 -8.65 6.14 -9.11
C THR A 291 -7.44 5.34 -9.57
N HIS A 292 -7.49 4.70 -10.75
CA HIS A 292 -6.34 3.99 -11.31
C HIS A 292 -6.18 4.31 -12.80
N GLU A 293 -5.13 5.06 -13.12
CA GLU A 293 -4.70 5.36 -14.48
C GLU A 293 -3.37 4.66 -14.74
N TYR A 294 -3.29 3.84 -15.79
CA TYR A 294 -2.11 3.04 -16.12
C TYR A 294 -1.36 3.62 -17.31
N GLY A 295 -0.02 3.68 -17.22
CA GLY A 295 0.83 4.20 -18.28
C GLY A 295 2.28 4.38 -17.84
N ILE A 296 3.11 4.89 -18.72
CA ILE A 296 4.51 5.24 -18.42
C ILE A 296 4.64 6.72 -18.06
N GLY A 297 3.82 7.58 -18.69
CA GLY A 297 3.76 9.02 -18.44
C GLY A 297 2.34 9.48 -18.16
N PHE A 298 2.19 10.51 -17.33
CA PHE A 298 0.90 11.04 -16.88
C PHE A 298 0.87 12.56 -16.94
N ALA A 299 -0.32 13.13 -17.09
CA ALA A 299 -0.52 14.54 -16.85
C ALA A 299 -0.14 14.90 -15.39
N PRO A 300 0.58 16.02 -15.17
CA PRO A 300 1.02 16.40 -13.82
C PRO A 300 -0.09 16.99 -12.95
N PHE A 301 -1.29 17.14 -13.50
CA PHE A 301 -2.44 17.75 -12.81
C PHE A 301 -3.42 16.71 -12.29
N ASP A 302 -4.10 17.05 -11.19
CA ASP A 302 -5.25 16.32 -10.70
C ASP A 302 -6.51 16.69 -11.50
N SER A 303 -7.38 15.71 -11.77
CA SER A 303 -8.70 15.93 -12.35
C SER A 303 -9.73 16.18 -11.25
N MET A 304 -10.36 17.34 -11.27
CA MET A 304 -11.49 17.65 -10.38
C MET A 304 -12.70 16.75 -10.63
N GLU A 305 -12.89 16.31 -11.87
CA GLU A 305 -13.95 15.37 -12.24
C GLU A 305 -13.74 14.01 -11.54
N MET A 306 -12.51 13.49 -11.58
CA MET A 306 -12.17 12.22 -10.89
C MET A 306 -12.37 12.35 -9.38
N ASN A 307 -11.92 13.44 -8.79
CA ASN A 307 -12.12 13.71 -7.37
C ASN A 307 -13.62 13.78 -7.01
N LYS A 308 -14.44 14.39 -7.87
CA LYS A 308 -15.90 14.45 -7.70
C LYS A 308 -16.54 13.06 -7.79
N LEU A 309 -16.17 12.23 -8.77
CA LEU A 309 -16.67 10.86 -8.89
C LEU A 309 -16.39 10.04 -7.63
N VAL A 310 -15.17 10.11 -7.09
CA VAL A 310 -14.80 9.42 -5.85
C VAL A 310 -15.69 9.87 -4.69
N LEU A 311 -15.94 11.18 -4.53
CA LEU A 311 -16.80 11.70 -3.47
C LEU A 311 -18.28 11.37 -3.67
N ASP A 312 -18.78 11.43 -4.91
CA ASP A 312 -20.16 11.06 -5.21
C ASP A 312 -20.42 9.58 -4.84
N TYR A 313 -19.48 8.68 -5.14
CA TYR A 313 -19.60 7.29 -4.75
C TYR A 313 -19.47 7.10 -3.22
N LEU A 314 -18.54 7.82 -2.58
CA LEU A 314 -18.36 7.76 -1.13
C LEU A 314 -19.67 8.07 -0.39
N GLN A 315 -20.43 9.09 -0.84
CA GLN A 315 -21.68 9.50 -0.21
C GLN A 315 -22.76 8.41 -0.19
N LEU A 316 -22.65 7.39 -1.05
CA LEU A 316 -23.56 6.24 -1.01
C LEU A 316 -23.45 5.47 0.31
N PHE A 317 -22.26 5.46 0.92
CA PHE A 317 -22.03 4.69 2.14
C PHE A 317 -21.46 5.49 3.33
N LEU A 318 -20.86 6.68 3.08
CA LEU A 318 -20.41 7.61 4.14
C LEU A 318 -20.80 9.05 3.79
N PRO A 319 -21.41 9.83 4.73
CA PRO A 319 -21.91 11.18 4.47
C PRO A 319 -20.81 12.25 4.54
N ILE A 320 -19.72 12.07 3.78
CA ILE A 320 -18.62 13.02 3.67
C ILE A 320 -18.78 13.80 2.38
N THR A 321 -18.82 15.12 2.46
CA THR A 321 -19.04 16.03 1.34
C THR A 321 -17.80 16.87 1.02
N GLN A 322 -17.78 17.51 -0.15
CA GLN A 322 -16.67 18.34 -0.65
C GLN A 322 -16.20 19.41 0.36
N GLN A 323 -17.08 19.96 1.18
CA GLN A 323 -16.74 20.99 2.16
C GLN A 323 -15.71 20.53 3.21
N TYR A 324 -15.57 19.24 3.44
CA TYR A 324 -14.60 18.69 4.36
C TYR A 324 -13.23 18.43 3.72
N ILE A 325 -13.10 18.45 2.40
CA ILE A 325 -11.87 18.13 1.69
C ILE A 325 -10.88 19.29 1.85
N ALA A 326 -9.74 19.00 2.46
CA ALA A 326 -8.66 19.95 2.70
C ALA A 326 -7.47 19.74 1.75
N GLN A 327 -7.26 18.53 1.26
CA GLN A 327 -6.13 18.19 0.40
C GLN A 327 -6.52 17.21 -0.69
N THR A 328 -5.93 17.40 -1.88
CA THR A 328 -5.94 16.43 -2.98
C THR A 328 -4.51 16.22 -3.45
N TRP A 329 -4.19 15.02 -3.92
CA TRP A 329 -2.89 14.69 -4.48
C TRP A 329 -2.99 13.46 -5.36
N TYR A 330 -1.94 13.21 -6.13
CA TYR A 330 -1.78 11.91 -6.78
C TYR A 330 -0.54 11.17 -6.27
N GLY A 331 -0.61 9.86 -6.28
CA GLY A 331 0.51 8.95 -6.09
C GLY A 331 0.83 8.21 -7.39
N ILE A 332 2.09 7.85 -7.59
CA ILE A 332 2.51 6.99 -8.71
C ILE A 332 3.32 5.84 -8.15
N TYR A 333 2.92 4.61 -8.45
CA TYR A 333 3.64 3.40 -8.06
C TYR A 333 3.86 2.47 -9.25
N PRO A 334 4.93 1.64 -9.22
CA PRO A 334 5.18 0.62 -10.22
C PRO A 334 4.21 -0.55 -10.08
N LYS A 335 3.75 -1.12 -11.20
CA LYS A 335 2.87 -2.28 -11.20
C LYS A 335 3.26 -3.23 -12.33
N LEU A 336 3.31 -4.53 -12.01
CA LEU A 336 3.54 -5.58 -13.00
C LEU A 336 2.27 -5.82 -13.84
N THR A 337 2.47 -6.08 -15.13
CA THR A 337 1.39 -6.29 -16.10
C THR A 337 1.13 -7.76 -16.40
N ASN A 338 1.98 -8.66 -15.92
CA ASN A 338 1.92 -10.10 -16.11
C ASN A 338 1.16 -10.86 -15.01
N GLY A 339 0.60 -10.14 -14.02
CA GLY A 339 -0.14 -10.73 -12.89
C GLY A 339 0.72 -11.11 -11.69
N GLU A 340 2.05 -10.94 -11.77
CA GLU A 340 2.94 -11.11 -10.61
C GLU A 340 2.78 -9.96 -9.61
N THR A 341 3.19 -10.21 -8.38
CA THR A 341 2.98 -9.30 -7.23
C THR A 341 4.22 -8.52 -6.84
N GLU A 342 5.40 -8.97 -7.24
CA GLU A 342 6.68 -8.32 -6.99
C GLU A 342 7.70 -8.65 -8.09
N LEU A 343 8.66 -7.75 -8.26
CA LEU A 343 9.82 -7.91 -9.12
C LEU A 343 11.07 -8.08 -8.27
N ILE A 344 11.74 -9.22 -8.39
CA ILE A 344 13.03 -9.47 -7.77
C ILE A 344 13.98 -9.91 -8.89
N LEU A 345 14.98 -9.08 -9.18
CA LEU A 345 15.97 -9.36 -10.22
C LEU A 345 17.39 -9.20 -9.67
N SER A 346 18.31 -9.96 -10.22
CA SER A 346 19.75 -9.80 -9.99
C SER A 346 20.44 -9.51 -11.33
N PRO A 347 20.55 -8.24 -11.75
CA PRO A 347 21.18 -7.90 -13.02
C PRO A 347 22.67 -8.19 -13.05
N GLN A 348 23.30 -8.21 -11.88
CA GLN A 348 24.72 -8.58 -11.68
C GLN A 348 24.87 -9.27 -10.32
N LYS A 349 25.98 -9.97 -10.12
CA LYS A 349 26.28 -10.62 -8.85
C LYS A 349 26.22 -9.60 -7.70
N ASN A 350 25.49 -9.96 -6.63
CA ASN A 350 25.32 -9.14 -5.42
C ASN A 350 24.57 -7.80 -5.62
N ILE A 351 23.95 -7.60 -6.77
CA ILE A 351 23.06 -6.46 -7.03
C ILE A 351 21.66 -7.00 -7.23
N PHE A 352 20.70 -6.45 -6.47
CA PHE A 352 19.30 -6.85 -6.52
C PHE A 352 18.42 -5.64 -6.82
N ILE A 353 17.40 -5.82 -7.65
CA ILE A 353 16.33 -4.87 -7.86
C ILE A 353 15.08 -5.44 -7.22
N VAL A 354 14.50 -4.72 -6.26
CA VAL A 354 13.24 -5.07 -5.60
C VAL A 354 12.21 -3.99 -5.88
N ASN A 355 11.18 -4.35 -6.64
CA ASN A 355 10.21 -3.39 -7.17
C ASN A 355 8.84 -4.05 -7.42
N GLY A 356 7.89 -3.31 -8.01
CA GLY A 356 6.68 -3.86 -8.61
C GLY A 356 5.55 -4.27 -7.65
N LEU A 357 5.62 -3.95 -6.33
CA LEU A 357 4.60 -4.35 -5.35
C LEU A 357 3.22 -3.70 -5.58
N GLY A 358 3.08 -2.84 -6.59
CA GLY A 358 1.84 -2.13 -6.85
C GLY A 358 1.37 -1.30 -5.66
N GLY A 359 0.05 -1.27 -5.43
CA GLY A 359 -0.56 -0.61 -4.26
C GLY A 359 -0.33 -1.32 -2.93
N ALA A 360 0.29 -2.52 -2.92
CA ALA A 360 0.45 -3.35 -1.73
C ALA A 360 1.76 -3.10 -0.94
N GLY A 361 2.50 -2.03 -1.23
CA GLY A 361 3.78 -1.75 -0.58
C GLY A 361 3.72 -1.73 0.95
N MET A 362 2.76 -1.03 1.54
CA MET A 362 2.59 -0.98 3.01
C MET A 362 2.21 -2.34 3.61
N THR A 363 1.55 -3.18 2.82
CA THR A 363 1.04 -4.50 3.21
C THR A 363 2.09 -5.60 3.12
N LEU A 364 3.02 -5.54 2.17
CA LEU A 364 3.87 -6.69 1.83
C LEU A 364 5.36 -6.45 2.08
N SER A 365 5.84 -5.19 2.15
CA SER A 365 7.27 -4.89 2.07
C SER A 365 8.12 -5.52 3.15
N PHE A 366 7.69 -5.51 4.42
CA PHE A 366 8.51 -6.05 5.51
C PHE A 366 8.63 -7.57 5.43
N GLY A 367 7.52 -8.29 5.20
CA GLY A 367 7.55 -9.74 5.03
C GLY A 367 8.37 -10.15 3.81
N LEU A 368 8.18 -9.45 2.67
CA LEU A 368 8.97 -9.68 1.46
C LEU A 368 10.47 -9.47 1.70
N ALA A 369 10.85 -8.42 2.42
CA ALA A 369 12.24 -8.15 2.70
C ALA A 369 12.89 -9.24 3.56
N GLU A 370 12.18 -9.77 4.57
CA GLU A 370 12.65 -10.92 5.35
C GLU A 370 12.82 -12.17 4.48
N GLU A 371 11.88 -12.46 3.57
CA GLU A 371 11.95 -13.58 2.64
C GLU A 371 13.14 -13.44 1.67
N ILE A 372 13.35 -12.25 1.08
CA ILE A 372 14.47 -11.98 0.16
C ILE A 372 15.81 -12.21 0.87
N VAL A 373 15.95 -11.66 2.08
CA VAL A 373 17.20 -11.80 2.85
C VAL A 373 17.45 -13.24 3.26
N ALA A 374 16.40 -14.02 3.53
CA ALA A 374 16.54 -15.43 3.88
C ALA A 374 16.89 -16.33 2.68
N THR A 375 16.42 -16.00 1.47
CA THR A 375 16.50 -16.89 0.30
C THR A 375 17.57 -16.50 -0.70
N HIS A 376 17.87 -15.22 -0.86
CA HIS A 376 18.76 -14.69 -1.91
C HIS A 376 20.11 -14.18 -1.39
N LEU A 377 20.24 -13.97 -0.07
CA LEU A 377 21.46 -13.42 0.49
C LEU A 377 22.20 -14.42 1.37
N PRO A 378 23.54 -14.45 1.29
CA PRO A 378 24.36 -15.40 2.03
C PRO A 378 24.29 -15.24 3.57
#